data_98cef1e74d42949850839a3bdb575ffb
#
_entry.id   98cef1e74d42949850839a3bdb575ffb
#
_cell.length_a   1.000
_cell.length_b   1.000
_cell.length_c   1.000
_cell.angle_alpha   90.00
_cell.angle_beta   90.00
_cell.angle_gamma   90.00
#
_symmetry.space_group_name_H-M   'P 1'
#
loop_
_entity.id
_entity.type
_entity.pdbx_description
1 polymer ?
#
loop_
_entity_poly.entity_id
_entity_poly.type
_entity_poly.pdbx_seq_one_letter_code
_entity_poly.pdbx_strand_id
1 'polypeptide(L)'
;MSSPAQPNLQPNSTDDLRLNEIRNWIATFDSPALHPASLRPASADASFRRYFRAEDKEGRSWIVMDAPPPQEDVRPFLHVNRLFAQTGVSVPSVVQQDVERGFLLLSDFGSTTYLQALSPDTAHKLYLDAIDSLVLLQTQSQPDVLPEYDRELLLREMMLFPEWYVGKHLGTTLNDKQQAALNGVFDLLLANNLAQPQVYVHRDYHSRNLMVLPQGNPGILDFQDAVFGPITYDLVSLLRDAYIQWDEELVLDWVIRYWERARRAGLPVNPDIDAFYRDFEFMGLQRHLKVLGIFARLYHRDGKDGYLNDLPLVMEYTRKVSYRYKELAPLVKLLDELENKAPQVGYTF
;
A
#
# COMPACT_ATOMS: atom_id res chain seq x y z
N MET A 1 23.74 -21.45 -19.75
CA MET A 1 22.39 -21.05 -19.38
C MET A 1 21.98 -21.93 -18.21
N SER A 2 22.28 -21.49 -17.00
CA SER A 2 21.98 -22.26 -15.78
C SER A 2 21.00 -21.42 -14.98
N SER A 3 19.79 -21.97 -14.73
CA SER A 3 18.79 -21.38 -13.83
C SER A 3 19.39 -21.11 -12.45
N PRO A 4 19.09 -19.97 -11.81
CA PRO A 4 19.50 -19.75 -10.44
C PRO A 4 18.69 -20.65 -9.50
N ALA A 5 19.38 -21.34 -8.62
CA ALA A 5 18.82 -22.21 -7.60
C ALA A 5 17.95 -21.39 -6.63
N GLN A 6 16.72 -21.84 -6.41
CA GLN A 6 15.86 -21.36 -5.33
C GLN A 6 16.55 -21.65 -3.98
N PRO A 7 16.50 -20.72 -3.01
CA PRO A 7 17.00 -21.02 -1.67
C PRO A 7 16.13 -22.11 -1.04
N ASN A 8 16.76 -23.19 -0.63
CA ASN A 8 16.19 -24.28 0.15
C ASN A 8 15.85 -23.75 1.56
N LEU A 9 14.63 -23.30 1.76
CA LEU A 9 14.06 -23.06 3.09
C LEU A 9 13.75 -24.44 3.71
N GLN A 10 14.67 -24.97 4.51
CA GLN A 10 14.32 -26.05 5.40
C GLN A 10 13.33 -25.51 6.45
N PRO A 11 12.14 -26.12 6.61
CA PRO A 11 11.17 -25.68 7.60
C PRO A 11 11.78 -25.82 9.01
N ASN A 12 11.79 -24.73 9.78
CA ASN A 12 12.11 -24.79 11.20
C ASN A 12 11.10 -25.69 11.93
N SER A 13 11.52 -26.47 12.91
CA SER A 13 10.65 -27.41 13.66
C SER A 13 9.42 -26.79 14.30
N THR A 14 9.45 -25.47 14.57
CA THR A 14 8.33 -24.66 15.07
C THR A 14 7.26 -24.38 14.00
N ASP A 15 7.65 -24.23 12.74
CA ASP A 15 6.70 -24.02 11.62
C ASP A 15 5.85 -25.25 11.36
N ASP A 16 6.41 -26.45 11.53
CA ASP A 16 5.68 -27.71 11.38
C ASP A 16 4.66 -27.93 12.51
N LEU A 17 4.98 -27.55 13.75
CA LEU A 17 4.04 -27.65 14.88
C LEU A 17 2.83 -26.76 14.69
N ARG A 18 3.07 -25.50 14.32
CA ARG A 18 1.99 -24.53 14.12
C ARG A 18 1.12 -24.88 12.90
N LEU A 19 1.71 -25.43 11.84
CA LEU A 19 0.96 -25.94 10.69
C LEU A 19 0.03 -27.10 11.08
N ASN A 20 0.46 -27.97 11.99
CA ASN A 20 -0.36 -29.04 12.53
C ASN A 20 -1.49 -28.50 13.42
N GLU A 21 -1.26 -27.45 14.20
CA GLU A 21 -2.32 -26.75 14.94
C GLU A 21 -3.39 -26.20 14.02
N ILE A 22 -2.98 -25.57 12.90
CA ILE A 22 -3.92 -25.07 11.86
C ILE A 22 -4.73 -26.23 11.28
N ARG A 23 -4.08 -27.35 10.89
CA ARG A 23 -4.77 -28.54 10.36
C ARG A 23 -5.80 -29.08 11.34
N ASN A 24 -5.43 -29.17 12.62
CA ASN A 24 -6.34 -29.63 13.67
C ASN A 24 -7.50 -28.64 13.86
N TRP A 25 -7.24 -27.33 13.82
CA TRP A 25 -8.26 -26.30 13.96
C TRP A 25 -9.29 -26.36 12.82
N ILE A 26 -8.84 -26.39 11.54
CA ILE A 26 -9.76 -26.45 10.41
C ILE A 26 -10.51 -27.79 10.31
N ALA A 27 -9.98 -28.86 10.88
CA ALA A 27 -10.66 -30.17 10.97
C ALA A 27 -11.88 -30.15 11.91
N THR A 28 -12.00 -29.14 12.78
CA THR A 28 -13.13 -29.01 13.72
C THR A 28 -14.38 -28.36 13.09
N PHE A 29 -14.29 -27.88 11.84
CA PHE A 29 -15.39 -27.13 11.24
C PHE A 29 -16.40 -28.04 10.55
N ASP A 30 -17.67 -27.83 10.89
CA ASP A 30 -18.79 -28.48 10.22
C ASP A 30 -19.23 -27.70 8.96
N SER A 31 -19.13 -26.35 9.00
CA SER A 31 -19.48 -25.47 7.89
C SER A 31 -18.59 -24.21 7.87
N PRO A 32 -17.73 -24.04 6.85
CA PRO A 32 -17.43 -25.01 5.80
C PRO A 32 -16.61 -26.21 6.32
N ALA A 33 -16.96 -27.43 5.87
CA ALA A 33 -16.20 -28.62 6.22
C ALA A 33 -14.93 -28.72 5.36
N LEU A 34 -13.82 -28.26 5.88
CA LEU A 34 -12.55 -28.18 5.15
C LEU A 34 -11.82 -29.54 5.09
N HIS A 35 -11.01 -29.70 4.07
CA HIS A 35 -10.07 -30.82 3.94
C HIS A 35 -8.69 -30.40 4.46
N PRO A 36 -8.22 -30.82 5.66
CA PRO A 36 -6.92 -30.44 6.18
C PRO A 36 -5.73 -30.83 5.30
N ALA A 37 -5.88 -31.88 4.50
CA ALA A 37 -4.88 -32.33 3.55
C ALA A 37 -4.73 -31.41 2.33
N SER A 38 -5.73 -30.56 2.02
CA SER A 38 -5.68 -29.60 0.91
C SER A 38 -4.92 -28.32 1.27
N LEU A 39 -4.52 -28.15 2.54
CA LEU A 39 -3.85 -26.95 3.03
C LEU A 39 -2.50 -26.76 2.31
N ARG A 40 -2.37 -25.66 1.58
CA ARG A 40 -1.16 -25.28 0.83
C ARG A 40 -0.87 -23.80 0.98
N PRO A 41 0.39 -23.35 0.88
CA PRO A 41 0.71 -21.91 0.90
C PRO A 41 -0.07 -21.14 -0.17
N ALA A 42 -0.62 -19.99 0.18
CA ALA A 42 -1.36 -19.11 -0.73
C ALA A 42 -0.50 -17.91 -1.16
N SER A 43 0.15 -17.24 -0.20
CA SER A 43 1.07 -16.14 -0.46
C SER A 43 2.09 -16.03 0.67
N ALA A 44 3.22 -15.36 0.38
CA ALA A 44 4.18 -14.92 1.39
C ALA A 44 4.03 -13.42 1.62
N ASP A 45 3.91 -13.01 2.87
CA ASP A 45 3.87 -11.61 3.29
C ASP A 45 5.28 -11.13 3.69
N ALA A 46 5.43 -9.81 3.79
CA ALA A 46 6.62 -9.19 4.37
C ALA A 46 6.64 -9.24 5.92
N SER A 47 5.52 -9.60 6.55
CA SER A 47 5.32 -9.75 7.99
C SER A 47 5.51 -11.20 8.47
N PHE A 48 5.24 -11.46 9.74
CA PHE A 48 5.19 -12.82 10.30
C PHE A 48 3.90 -13.56 9.98
N ARG A 49 2.93 -12.92 9.31
CA ARG A 49 1.68 -13.56 8.88
C ARG A 49 1.94 -14.52 7.74
N ARG A 50 1.27 -15.67 7.80
CA ARG A 50 1.28 -16.68 6.75
C ARG A 50 -0.15 -16.91 6.28
N TYR A 51 -0.27 -17.13 4.98
CA TYR A 51 -1.57 -17.40 4.36
C TYR A 51 -1.55 -18.75 3.66
N PHE A 52 -2.56 -19.57 3.95
CA PHE A 52 -2.74 -20.87 3.35
C PHE A 52 -4.10 -20.93 2.67
N ARG A 53 -4.17 -21.69 1.59
CA ARG A 53 -5.42 -22.00 0.92
C ARG A 53 -5.84 -23.41 1.27
N ALA A 54 -7.12 -23.59 1.64
CA ALA A 54 -7.73 -24.87 1.91
C ALA A 54 -9.01 -25.03 1.07
N GLU A 55 -9.41 -26.25 0.77
CA GLU A 55 -10.63 -26.55 0.03
C GLU A 55 -11.67 -27.21 0.95
N ASP A 56 -12.95 -26.90 0.74
CA ASP A 56 -14.05 -27.59 1.40
C ASP A 56 -14.53 -28.80 0.57
N LYS A 57 -15.49 -29.54 1.10
CA LYS A 57 -16.07 -30.74 0.45
C LYS A 57 -16.80 -30.44 -0.86
N GLU A 58 -17.22 -29.20 -1.05
CA GLU A 58 -17.88 -28.71 -2.26
C GLU A 58 -16.88 -28.18 -3.30
N GLY A 59 -15.57 -28.21 -3.00
CA GLY A 59 -14.51 -27.73 -3.88
C GLY A 59 -14.33 -26.22 -3.88
N ARG A 60 -14.94 -25.49 -2.94
CA ARG A 60 -14.72 -24.05 -2.75
C ARG A 60 -13.42 -23.84 -2.00
N SER A 61 -12.69 -22.79 -2.36
CA SER A 61 -11.43 -22.43 -1.70
C SER A 61 -11.65 -21.37 -0.60
N TRP A 62 -10.83 -21.47 0.43
CA TRP A 62 -10.82 -20.61 1.61
C TRP A 62 -9.40 -20.23 1.97
N ILE A 63 -9.21 -19.06 2.58
CA ILE A 63 -7.91 -18.62 3.07
C ILE A 63 -7.85 -18.80 4.59
N VAL A 64 -6.81 -19.49 5.05
CA VAL A 64 -6.46 -19.56 6.46
C VAL A 64 -5.31 -18.60 6.71
N MET A 65 -5.57 -17.55 7.49
CA MET A 65 -4.55 -16.63 7.98
C MET A 65 -3.99 -17.16 9.30
N ASP A 66 -2.68 -17.20 9.38
CA ASP A 66 -1.89 -17.51 10.57
C ASP A 66 -1.07 -16.28 10.96
N ALA A 67 -1.45 -15.66 12.07
CA ALA A 67 -0.81 -14.49 12.66
C ALA A 67 -0.28 -14.85 14.05
N PRO A 68 0.98 -15.35 14.15
CA PRO A 68 1.48 -15.99 15.36
C PRO A 68 1.71 -14.99 16.52
N PRO A 69 0.99 -15.12 17.65
CA PRO A 69 1.32 -14.35 18.86
C PRO A 69 2.67 -14.76 19.46
N PRO A 70 3.43 -13.85 20.07
CA PRO A 70 3.13 -12.43 20.29
C PRO A 70 3.57 -11.50 19.13
N GLN A 71 4.11 -12.05 18.05
CA GLN A 71 4.65 -11.26 16.92
C GLN A 71 3.59 -10.54 16.12
N GLU A 72 2.37 -11.14 16.04
CA GLU A 72 1.23 -10.59 15.31
C GLU A 72 -0.01 -10.59 16.20
N ASP A 73 -0.92 -9.64 15.92
CA ASP A 73 -2.25 -9.55 16.54
C ASP A 73 -3.32 -9.46 15.45
N VAL A 74 -4.32 -10.33 15.52
CA VAL A 74 -5.43 -10.34 14.55
C VAL A 74 -6.50 -9.30 14.84
N ARG A 75 -6.52 -8.67 16.02
CA ARG A 75 -7.57 -7.72 16.43
C ARG A 75 -7.63 -6.48 15.53
N PRO A 76 -6.50 -5.84 15.12
CA PRO A 76 -6.54 -4.76 14.14
C PRO A 76 -7.16 -5.19 12.81
N PHE A 77 -6.79 -6.37 12.29
CA PHE A 77 -7.38 -6.93 11.07
C PHE A 77 -8.90 -7.08 11.22
N LEU A 78 -9.36 -7.70 12.29
CA LEU A 78 -10.79 -7.91 12.55
C LEU A 78 -11.57 -6.61 12.70
N HIS A 79 -10.96 -5.60 13.33
CA HIS A 79 -11.54 -4.28 13.50
C HIS A 79 -11.73 -3.57 12.16
N VAL A 80 -10.66 -3.43 11.39
CA VAL A 80 -10.69 -2.73 10.09
C VAL A 80 -11.54 -3.50 9.07
N ASN A 81 -11.45 -4.85 9.06
CA ASN A 81 -12.29 -5.69 8.21
C ASN A 81 -13.78 -5.38 8.41
N ARG A 82 -14.24 -5.30 9.67
CA ARG A 82 -15.64 -4.98 10.00
C ARG A 82 -16.02 -3.58 9.52
N LEU A 83 -15.15 -2.59 9.75
CA LEU A 83 -15.40 -1.22 9.30
C LEU A 83 -15.53 -1.13 7.78
N PHE A 84 -14.59 -1.73 7.05
CA PHE A 84 -14.61 -1.69 5.59
C PHE A 84 -15.78 -2.47 5.00
N ALA A 85 -16.09 -3.65 5.54
CA ALA A 85 -17.27 -4.42 5.13
C ALA A 85 -18.59 -3.61 5.28
N GLN A 86 -18.71 -2.81 6.35
CA GLN A 86 -19.88 -1.95 6.58
C GLN A 86 -20.04 -0.85 5.54
N THR A 87 -18.97 -0.42 4.90
CA THR A 87 -19.05 0.57 3.81
C THR A 87 -19.56 -0.01 2.51
N GLY A 88 -19.61 -1.33 2.37
CA GLY A 88 -20.06 -2.05 1.17
C GLY A 88 -18.94 -2.39 0.20
N VAL A 89 -17.69 -2.08 0.50
CA VAL A 89 -16.54 -2.54 -0.31
C VAL A 89 -16.27 -4.03 -0.07
N SER A 90 -15.64 -4.68 -1.05
CA SER A 90 -15.34 -6.11 -0.96
C SER A 90 -14.04 -6.34 -0.18
N VAL A 91 -14.18 -6.79 1.06
CA VAL A 91 -13.08 -7.32 1.91
C VAL A 91 -13.34 -8.79 2.21
N PRO A 92 -12.31 -9.61 2.53
CA PRO A 92 -12.53 -11.01 2.87
C PRO A 92 -13.50 -11.18 4.03
N SER A 93 -14.53 -12.01 3.87
CA SER A 93 -15.44 -12.35 4.95
C SER A 93 -14.72 -13.23 5.98
N VAL A 94 -14.78 -12.87 7.26
CA VAL A 94 -14.27 -13.69 8.36
C VAL A 94 -15.34 -14.74 8.72
N VAL A 95 -15.05 -16.01 8.46
CA VAL A 95 -16.00 -17.11 8.64
C VAL A 95 -15.78 -17.81 9.99
N GLN A 96 -14.52 -18.01 10.36
CA GLN A 96 -14.13 -18.55 11.66
C GLN A 96 -12.94 -17.77 12.21
N GLN A 97 -12.82 -17.69 13.52
CA GLN A 97 -11.69 -17.01 14.16
C GLN A 97 -11.27 -17.71 15.46
N ASP A 98 -9.98 -17.71 15.70
CA ASP A 98 -9.37 -18.06 16.98
C ASP A 98 -8.35 -16.98 17.33
N VAL A 99 -8.81 -15.98 18.07
CA VAL A 99 -8.03 -14.77 18.38
C VAL A 99 -6.80 -15.11 19.25
N GLU A 100 -6.96 -16.05 20.17
CA GLU A 100 -5.89 -16.42 21.11
C GLU A 100 -4.73 -17.13 20.39
N ARG A 101 -5.03 -17.96 19.39
CA ARG A 101 -4.02 -18.61 18.56
C ARG A 101 -3.62 -17.79 17.33
N GLY A 102 -4.38 -16.72 17.02
CA GLY A 102 -4.12 -15.87 15.86
C GLY A 102 -4.51 -16.52 14.52
N PHE A 103 -5.58 -17.34 14.50
CA PHE A 103 -6.07 -18.00 13.29
C PHE A 103 -7.37 -17.38 12.80
N LEU A 104 -7.45 -17.08 11.51
CA LEU A 104 -8.70 -16.67 10.86
C LEU A 104 -8.97 -17.53 9.63
N LEU A 105 -10.25 -17.90 9.43
CA LEU A 105 -10.73 -18.47 8.18
C LEU A 105 -11.47 -17.37 7.40
N LEU A 106 -11.00 -17.11 6.20
CA LEU A 106 -11.42 -16.02 5.33
C LEU A 106 -11.99 -16.55 4.02
N SER A 107 -12.89 -15.80 3.39
CA SER A 107 -13.25 -16.03 2.00
C SER A 107 -12.04 -15.82 1.08
N ASP A 108 -11.96 -16.61 0.02
CA ASP A 108 -10.88 -16.56 -0.96
C ASP A 108 -11.29 -15.71 -2.17
N PHE A 109 -10.50 -14.68 -2.47
CA PHE A 109 -10.67 -13.81 -3.64
C PHE A 109 -9.96 -14.32 -4.90
N GLY A 110 -9.44 -15.56 -4.84
CA GLY A 110 -8.70 -16.14 -5.95
C GLY A 110 -7.22 -15.76 -5.95
N SER A 111 -6.61 -15.75 -7.14
CA SER A 111 -5.16 -15.54 -7.27
C SER A 111 -4.77 -14.38 -8.19
N THR A 112 -5.72 -13.72 -8.83
CA THR A 112 -5.44 -12.67 -9.81
C THR A 112 -5.47 -11.29 -9.16
N THR A 113 -4.28 -10.70 -8.97
CA THR A 113 -4.16 -9.31 -8.52
C THR A 113 -4.40 -8.33 -9.66
N TYR A 114 -4.66 -7.07 -9.31
CA TYR A 114 -4.70 -5.99 -10.30
C TYR A 114 -3.39 -5.89 -11.06
N LEU A 115 -2.24 -6.00 -10.39
CA LEU A 115 -0.92 -5.93 -11.06
C LEU A 115 -0.79 -6.96 -12.18
N GLN A 116 -1.32 -8.17 -11.98
CA GLN A 116 -1.30 -9.23 -13.00
C GLN A 116 -2.30 -9.02 -14.14
N ALA A 117 -3.41 -8.33 -13.85
CA ALA A 117 -4.50 -8.11 -14.80
C ALA A 117 -4.38 -6.79 -15.59
N LEU A 118 -3.61 -5.82 -15.08
CA LEU A 118 -3.45 -4.51 -15.69
C LEU A 118 -2.68 -4.61 -17.01
N SER A 119 -3.28 -4.07 -18.04
CA SER A 119 -2.75 -3.90 -19.39
C SER A 119 -3.34 -2.62 -20.00
N PRO A 120 -2.85 -2.11 -21.12
CA PRO A 120 -3.48 -0.98 -21.81
C PRO A 120 -4.97 -1.18 -22.08
N ASP A 121 -5.41 -2.41 -22.34
CA ASP A 121 -6.81 -2.72 -22.66
C ASP A 121 -7.72 -2.81 -21.43
N THR A 122 -7.16 -3.20 -20.27
CA THR A 122 -7.92 -3.45 -19.04
C THR A 122 -7.84 -2.32 -18.02
N ALA A 123 -6.78 -1.50 -18.07
CA ALA A 123 -6.46 -0.50 -17.08
C ALA A 123 -7.60 0.47 -16.79
N HIS A 124 -8.21 1.01 -17.85
CA HIS A 124 -9.27 2.01 -17.68
C HIS A 124 -10.43 1.46 -16.86
N LYS A 125 -10.90 0.25 -17.18
CA LYS A 125 -11.98 -0.38 -16.43
C LYS A 125 -11.59 -0.67 -14.99
N LEU A 126 -10.43 -1.30 -14.78
CA LEU A 126 -9.97 -1.71 -13.45
C LEU A 126 -9.75 -0.49 -12.54
N TYR A 127 -9.13 0.58 -13.04
CA TYR A 127 -8.96 1.80 -12.25
C TYR A 127 -10.28 2.51 -11.95
N LEU A 128 -11.26 2.49 -12.87
CA LEU A 128 -12.58 3.04 -12.57
C LEU A 128 -13.31 2.23 -11.49
N ASP A 129 -13.24 0.90 -11.54
CA ASP A 129 -13.81 0.03 -10.50
C ASP A 129 -13.12 0.31 -9.13
N ALA A 130 -11.79 0.46 -9.10
CA ALA A 130 -11.05 0.79 -7.89
C ALA A 130 -11.38 2.20 -7.36
N ILE A 131 -11.55 3.18 -8.23
CA ILE A 131 -11.97 4.54 -7.87
C ILE A 131 -13.37 4.54 -7.27
N ASP A 132 -14.32 3.80 -7.85
CA ASP A 132 -15.67 3.71 -7.32
C ASP A 132 -15.68 3.07 -5.92
N SER A 133 -14.89 2.02 -5.72
CA SER A 133 -14.71 1.39 -4.42
C SER A 133 -14.05 2.32 -3.40
N LEU A 134 -13.03 3.08 -3.81
CA LEU A 134 -12.36 4.06 -2.95
C LEU A 134 -13.31 5.18 -2.51
N VAL A 135 -14.09 5.73 -3.44
CA VAL A 135 -15.11 6.75 -3.12
C VAL A 135 -16.15 6.19 -2.15
N LEU A 136 -16.61 4.95 -2.36
CA LEU A 136 -17.55 4.30 -1.47
C LEU A 136 -16.97 4.14 -0.04
N LEU A 137 -15.72 3.69 0.08
CA LEU A 137 -15.01 3.57 1.34
C LEU A 137 -14.92 4.92 2.06
N GLN A 138 -14.53 5.96 1.34
CA GLN A 138 -14.29 7.29 1.90
C GLN A 138 -15.57 8.02 2.32
N THR A 139 -16.69 7.80 1.62
CA THR A 139 -17.98 8.41 1.99
C THR A 139 -18.56 7.92 3.31
N GLN A 140 -18.14 6.75 3.77
CA GLN A 140 -18.59 6.16 5.04
C GLN A 140 -17.60 6.40 6.20
N SER A 141 -16.59 7.25 5.98
CA SER A 141 -15.57 7.53 6.99
C SER A 141 -16.16 8.19 8.24
N GLN A 142 -15.72 7.74 9.39
CA GLN A 142 -16.09 8.29 10.69
C GLN A 142 -14.81 8.67 11.46
N PRO A 143 -14.77 9.83 12.11
CA PRO A 143 -13.65 10.19 12.97
C PRO A 143 -13.59 9.27 14.20
N ASP A 144 -12.45 9.25 14.87
CA ASP A 144 -12.23 8.55 16.15
C ASP A 144 -12.42 7.02 16.13
N VAL A 145 -12.49 6.41 14.92
CA VAL A 145 -12.68 4.96 14.75
C VAL A 145 -11.40 4.25 14.33
N LEU A 146 -10.56 4.94 13.57
CA LEU A 146 -9.20 4.51 13.19
C LEU A 146 -8.17 5.48 13.79
N PRO A 147 -6.92 5.02 13.98
CA PRO A 147 -5.83 5.92 14.38
C PRO A 147 -5.70 7.11 13.41
N GLU A 148 -5.38 8.29 13.93
CA GLU A 148 -5.14 9.45 13.08
C GLU A 148 -3.83 9.29 12.28
N TYR A 149 -3.86 9.73 11.04
CA TYR A 149 -2.65 9.91 10.22
C TYR A 149 -2.11 11.31 10.48
N ASP A 150 -1.59 11.48 11.68
CA ASP A 150 -1.15 12.76 12.22
C ASP A 150 0.22 13.21 11.68
N ARG A 151 0.65 14.39 12.13
CA ARG A 151 1.95 14.97 11.78
C ARG A 151 3.12 14.04 12.14
N GLU A 152 3.04 13.40 13.31
CA GLU A 152 4.13 12.55 13.81
C GLU A 152 4.30 11.32 12.92
N LEU A 153 3.20 10.65 12.57
CA LEU A 153 3.23 9.48 11.72
C LEU A 153 3.69 9.82 10.29
N LEU A 154 3.15 10.90 9.69
CA LEU A 154 3.57 11.35 8.36
C LEU A 154 5.06 11.73 8.32
N LEU A 155 5.55 12.46 9.33
CA LEU A 155 6.96 12.81 9.42
C LEU A 155 7.86 11.59 9.62
N ARG A 156 7.49 10.69 10.53
CA ARG A 156 8.23 9.44 10.77
C ARG A 156 8.39 8.61 9.50
N GLU A 157 7.37 8.58 8.66
CA GLU A 157 7.44 7.88 7.39
C GLU A 157 8.37 8.58 6.38
N MET A 158 8.33 9.90 6.28
CA MET A 158 9.26 10.64 5.41
C MET A 158 10.72 10.52 5.87
N MET A 159 10.95 10.40 7.19
CA MET A 159 12.30 10.21 7.74
C MET A 159 12.95 8.89 7.30
N LEU A 160 12.21 7.93 6.77
CA LEU A 160 12.78 6.74 6.16
C LEU A 160 13.66 7.07 4.95
N PHE A 161 13.37 8.16 4.23
CA PHE A 161 14.18 8.60 3.09
C PHE A 161 15.62 8.98 3.50
N PRO A 162 15.86 9.94 4.40
CA PRO A 162 17.24 10.26 4.81
C PRO A 162 17.93 9.11 5.55
N GLU A 163 17.18 8.34 6.34
CA GLU A 163 17.77 7.25 7.14
C GLU A 163 18.21 6.07 6.27
N TRP A 164 17.31 5.56 5.43
CA TRP A 164 17.51 4.32 4.70
C TRP A 164 17.98 4.51 3.27
N TYR A 165 17.32 5.41 2.52
CA TYR A 165 17.71 5.63 1.13
C TYR A 165 19.03 6.41 1.06
N VAL A 166 19.13 7.54 1.72
CA VAL A 166 20.37 8.35 1.70
C VAL A 166 21.46 7.69 2.53
N GLY A 167 21.18 7.38 3.80
CA GLY A 167 22.20 6.90 4.74
C GLY A 167 22.68 5.49 4.47
N LYS A 168 21.79 4.53 4.16
CA LYS A 168 22.16 3.12 3.97
C LYS A 168 22.34 2.75 2.52
N HIS A 169 21.45 3.17 1.63
CA HIS A 169 21.51 2.75 0.23
C HIS A 169 22.53 3.56 -0.57
N LEU A 170 22.54 4.89 -0.45
CA LEU A 170 23.56 5.73 -1.09
C LEU A 170 24.88 5.81 -0.28
N GLY A 171 24.89 5.37 0.98
CA GLY A 171 26.06 5.35 1.84
C GLY A 171 26.61 6.75 2.15
N THR A 172 25.75 7.79 2.15
CA THR A 172 26.16 9.17 2.37
C THR A 172 25.42 9.80 3.55
N THR A 173 25.93 10.93 4.05
CA THR A 173 25.33 11.68 5.15
C THR A 173 25.04 13.09 4.68
N LEU A 174 23.82 13.57 4.98
CA LEU A 174 23.45 14.95 4.70
C LEU A 174 24.23 15.92 5.59
N ASN A 175 24.78 16.98 5.00
CA ASN A 175 25.31 18.09 5.77
C ASN A 175 24.18 18.98 6.32
N ASP A 176 24.52 19.91 7.23
CA ASP A 176 23.51 20.77 7.90
C ASP A 176 22.62 21.55 6.93
N LYS A 177 23.19 22.03 5.80
CA LYS A 177 22.45 22.78 4.78
C LYS A 177 21.48 21.87 4.03
N GLN A 178 21.91 20.68 3.67
CA GLN A 178 21.06 19.67 3.00
C GLN A 178 19.94 19.18 3.93
N GLN A 179 20.26 18.93 5.21
CA GLN A 179 19.26 18.56 6.21
C GLN A 179 18.23 19.67 6.43
N ALA A 180 18.67 20.93 6.53
CA ALA A 180 17.76 22.07 6.67
C ALA A 180 16.84 22.23 5.45
N ALA A 181 17.38 22.03 4.23
CA ALA A 181 16.61 22.06 2.99
C ALA A 181 15.54 20.95 2.96
N LEU A 182 15.90 19.72 3.33
CA LEU A 182 15.00 18.59 3.40
C LEU A 182 13.90 18.80 4.45
N ASN A 183 14.25 19.30 5.63
CA ASN A 183 13.28 19.61 6.69
C ASN A 183 12.27 20.67 6.23
N GLY A 184 12.72 21.73 5.51
CA GLY A 184 11.81 22.72 4.93
C GLY A 184 10.83 22.13 3.93
N VAL A 185 11.26 21.15 3.11
CA VAL A 185 10.37 20.40 2.20
C VAL A 185 9.38 19.55 3.00
N PHE A 186 9.83 18.86 4.05
CA PHE A 186 8.94 18.06 4.91
C PHE A 186 7.87 18.92 5.57
N ASP A 187 8.23 20.11 6.10
CA ASP A 187 7.27 21.03 6.69
C ASP A 187 6.23 21.52 5.67
N LEU A 188 6.67 21.79 4.44
CA LEU A 188 5.76 22.18 3.33
C LEU A 188 4.78 21.06 2.99
N LEU A 189 5.25 19.81 2.86
CA LEU A 189 4.41 18.66 2.58
C LEU A 189 3.43 18.37 3.71
N LEU A 190 3.90 18.44 4.96
CA LEU A 190 3.06 18.24 6.14
C LEU A 190 1.95 19.31 6.24
N ALA A 191 2.29 20.58 5.98
CA ALA A 191 1.30 21.66 5.99
C ALA A 191 0.19 21.43 4.95
N ASN A 192 0.56 21.03 3.72
CA ASN A 192 -0.42 20.73 2.66
C ASN A 192 -1.25 19.49 2.98
N ASN A 193 -0.59 18.40 3.40
CA ASN A 193 -1.27 17.11 3.57
C ASN A 193 -2.23 17.10 4.76
N LEU A 194 -1.86 17.78 5.86
CA LEU A 194 -2.71 17.90 7.05
C LEU A 194 -3.88 18.89 6.87
N ALA A 195 -3.81 19.78 5.86
CA ALA A 195 -4.92 20.68 5.53
C ALA A 195 -6.01 19.99 4.68
N GLN A 196 -5.75 18.81 4.14
CA GLN A 196 -6.72 18.07 3.35
C GLN A 196 -7.86 17.52 4.22
N PRO A 197 -9.06 17.31 3.66
CA PRO A 197 -10.10 16.53 4.32
C PRO A 197 -9.61 15.15 4.73
N GLN A 198 -10.08 14.67 5.89
CA GLN A 198 -9.69 13.37 6.42
C GLN A 198 -10.78 12.34 6.21
N VAL A 199 -10.37 11.14 5.80
CA VAL A 199 -11.23 9.99 5.47
C VAL A 199 -10.55 8.69 5.93
N TYR A 200 -11.19 7.55 5.76
CA TYR A 200 -10.51 6.26 5.88
C TYR A 200 -9.43 6.14 4.80
N VAL A 201 -8.23 5.83 5.22
CA VAL A 201 -7.05 5.62 4.38
C VAL A 201 -6.54 4.21 4.61
N HIS A 202 -6.53 3.43 3.56
CA HIS A 202 -6.02 2.05 3.55
C HIS A 202 -4.50 2.00 3.73
N ARG A 203 -3.78 3.00 3.24
CA ARG A 203 -2.32 3.20 3.15
C ARG A 203 -1.64 2.42 2.03
N ASP A 204 -2.08 1.22 1.72
CA ASP A 204 -1.48 0.37 0.69
C ASP A 204 -2.52 -0.07 -0.36
N TYR A 205 -3.37 0.90 -0.81
CA TYR A 205 -4.41 0.73 -1.83
C TYR A 205 -3.80 0.74 -3.24
N HIS A 206 -3.03 -0.28 -3.57
CA HIS A 206 -2.28 -0.39 -4.82
C HIS A 206 -2.48 -1.76 -5.50
N SER A 207 -1.98 -1.90 -6.72
CA SER A 207 -2.26 -3.03 -7.61
C SER A 207 -1.91 -4.42 -7.06
N ARG A 208 -0.98 -4.54 -6.10
CA ARG A 208 -0.65 -5.82 -5.46
C ARG A 208 -1.67 -6.25 -4.41
N ASN A 209 -2.38 -5.30 -3.81
CA ASN A 209 -3.34 -5.53 -2.71
C ASN A 209 -4.80 -5.49 -3.17
N LEU A 210 -5.03 -5.27 -4.46
CA LEU A 210 -6.35 -5.31 -5.08
C LEU A 210 -6.51 -6.58 -5.91
N MET A 211 -7.58 -7.34 -5.66
CA MET A 211 -7.90 -8.59 -6.35
C MET A 211 -8.99 -8.36 -7.39
N VAL A 212 -8.85 -9.02 -8.54
CA VAL A 212 -9.88 -8.98 -9.59
C VAL A 212 -11.03 -9.89 -9.19
N LEU A 213 -12.22 -9.32 -9.04
CA LEU A 213 -13.44 -10.04 -8.72
C LEU A 213 -14.44 -9.96 -9.87
N PRO A 214 -15.25 -11.01 -10.09
CA PRO A 214 -16.32 -10.99 -11.09
C PRO A 214 -17.48 -10.08 -10.70
N GLN A 215 -17.67 -9.83 -9.41
CA GLN A 215 -18.68 -8.93 -8.83
C GLN A 215 -18.09 -8.22 -7.62
N GLY A 216 -18.47 -6.95 -7.41
CA GLY A 216 -17.94 -6.15 -6.30
C GLY A 216 -16.43 -5.89 -6.40
N ASN A 217 -15.93 -5.74 -7.64
CA ASN A 217 -14.52 -5.46 -7.93
C ASN A 217 -14.11 -4.06 -7.45
N PRO A 218 -12.94 -3.88 -6.83
CA PRO A 218 -11.94 -4.88 -6.45
C PRO A 218 -12.23 -5.58 -5.11
N GLY A 219 -11.63 -6.76 -4.91
CA GLY A 219 -11.41 -7.30 -3.58
C GLY A 219 -10.21 -6.59 -2.92
N ILE A 220 -10.39 -6.09 -1.72
CA ILE A 220 -9.37 -5.29 -1.00
C ILE A 220 -8.70 -6.16 0.05
N LEU A 221 -7.36 -6.22 0.03
CA LEU A 221 -6.51 -6.96 0.96
C LEU A 221 -5.56 -6.02 1.69
N ASP A 222 -4.97 -6.48 2.79
CA ASP A 222 -3.86 -5.82 3.52
C ASP A 222 -4.24 -4.45 4.13
N PHE A 223 -5.43 -4.37 4.72
CA PHE A 223 -6.04 -3.12 5.23
C PHE A 223 -5.86 -2.91 6.74
N GLN A 224 -5.23 -3.83 7.49
CA GLN A 224 -5.19 -3.78 8.95
C GLN A 224 -4.45 -2.57 9.54
N ASP A 225 -3.61 -1.92 8.74
CA ASP A 225 -2.87 -0.70 9.11
C ASP A 225 -3.58 0.59 8.67
N ALA A 226 -4.88 0.50 8.35
CA ALA A 226 -5.68 1.65 7.95
C ALA A 226 -5.72 2.74 9.02
N VAL A 227 -5.83 3.98 8.58
CA VAL A 227 -5.84 5.18 9.43
C VAL A 227 -6.95 6.14 9.00
N PHE A 228 -7.18 7.19 9.79
CA PHE A 228 -8.02 8.33 9.40
C PHE A 228 -7.09 9.47 8.97
N GLY A 229 -7.13 9.86 7.69
CA GLY A 229 -6.10 10.74 7.13
C GLY A 229 -6.46 11.39 5.81
N PRO A 230 -5.48 12.01 5.14
CA PRO A 230 -5.68 12.84 3.96
C PRO A 230 -6.33 12.10 2.80
N ILE A 231 -7.38 12.69 2.24
CA ILE A 231 -8.25 12.09 1.21
C ILE A 231 -7.52 11.64 -0.06
N THR A 232 -6.40 12.28 -0.42
CA THR A 232 -5.66 11.95 -1.65
C THR A 232 -4.69 10.78 -1.50
N TYR A 233 -4.44 10.27 -0.27
CA TYR A 233 -3.40 9.28 -0.02
C TYR A 233 -3.58 7.99 -0.84
N ASP A 234 -4.75 7.36 -0.74
CA ASP A 234 -5.02 6.11 -1.43
C ASP A 234 -5.18 6.28 -2.94
N LEU A 235 -5.66 7.46 -3.38
CA LEU A 235 -5.68 7.79 -4.80
C LEU A 235 -4.26 7.83 -5.40
N VAL A 236 -3.30 8.41 -4.66
CA VAL A 236 -1.88 8.38 -5.04
C VAL A 236 -1.35 6.95 -5.05
N SER A 237 -1.65 6.18 -4.01
CA SER A 237 -1.24 4.78 -3.88
C SER A 237 -1.68 3.95 -5.08
N LEU A 238 -2.90 4.21 -5.57
CA LEU A 238 -3.51 3.54 -6.72
C LEU A 238 -2.91 4.01 -8.06
N LEU A 239 -2.84 5.32 -8.30
CA LEU A 239 -2.56 5.88 -9.63
C LEU A 239 -1.08 6.21 -9.88
N ARG A 240 -0.27 6.30 -8.81
CA ARG A 240 1.20 6.42 -8.86
C ARG A 240 1.84 5.28 -8.07
N ASP A 241 1.39 4.09 -8.41
CA ASP A 241 1.86 2.82 -7.85
C ASP A 241 3.36 2.62 -8.12
N ALA A 242 4.07 2.05 -7.15
CA ALA A 242 5.50 1.79 -7.27
C ALA A 242 5.83 0.62 -8.22
N TYR A 243 4.84 -0.15 -8.65
CA TYR A 243 5.03 -1.41 -9.39
C TYR A 243 4.58 -1.34 -10.84
N ILE A 244 3.86 -0.29 -11.24
CA ILE A 244 3.38 -0.09 -12.62
C ILE A 244 3.32 1.39 -12.94
N GLN A 245 3.69 1.75 -14.16
CA GLN A 245 3.70 3.13 -14.64
C GLN A 245 2.71 3.31 -15.78
N TRP A 246 2.05 4.44 -15.79
CA TRP A 246 1.14 4.88 -16.84
C TRP A 246 1.51 6.27 -17.35
N ASP A 247 1.12 6.57 -18.59
CA ASP A 247 1.28 7.90 -19.14
C ASP A 247 0.54 8.92 -18.29
N GLU A 248 1.13 10.10 -18.13
CA GLU A 248 0.60 11.14 -17.24
C GLU A 248 -0.79 11.61 -17.63
N GLU A 249 -1.11 11.61 -18.92
CA GLU A 249 -2.44 11.98 -19.43
C GLU A 249 -3.51 10.99 -18.93
N LEU A 250 -3.20 9.69 -18.88
CA LEU A 250 -4.09 8.68 -18.32
C LEU A 250 -4.26 8.85 -16.81
N VAL A 251 -3.16 9.09 -16.10
CA VAL A 251 -3.21 9.35 -14.65
C VAL A 251 -4.06 10.58 -14.36
N LEU A 252 -3.88 11.67 -15.12
CA LEU A 252 -4.66 12.88 -14.95
C LEU A 252 -6.16 12.64 -15.24
N ASP A 253 -6.51 11.88 -16.29
CA ASP A 253 -7.90 11.50 -16.58
C ASP A 253 -8.52 10.75 -15.38
N TRP A 254 -7.81 9.77 -14.81
CA TRP A 254 -8.32 9.02 -13.66
C TRP A 254 -8.41 9.88 -12.38
N VAL A 255 -7.48 10.82 -12.16
CA VAL A 255 -7.58 11.78 -11.04
C VAL A 255 -8.82 12.66 -11.19
N ILE A 256 -9.09 13.19 -12.40
CA ILE A 256 -10.28 14.00 -12.69
C ILE A 256 -11.54 13.16 -12.45
N ARG A 257 -11.58 11.91 -12.90
CA ARG A 257 -12.73 11.00 -12.69
C ARG A 257 -12.99 10.70 -11.23
N TYR A 258 -11.92 10.50 -10.44
CA TYR A 258 -12.06 10.40 -8.99
C TYR A 258 -12.65 11.69 -8.40
N TRP A 259 -12.07 12.85 -8.73
CA TRP A 259 -12.53 14.14 -8.23
C TRP A 259 -14.01 14.43 -8.55
N GLU A 260 -14.45 14.15 -9.79
CA GLU A 260 -15.85 14.27 -10.17
C GLU A 260 -16.78 13.35 -9.38
N ARG A 261 -16.36 12.09 -9.17
CA ARG A 261 -17.14 11.09 -8.42
C ARG A 261 -17.20 11.43 -6.93
N ALA A 262 -16.07 11.82 -6.36
CA ALA A 262 -15.98 12.25 -4.97
C ALA A 262 -16.91 13.46 -4.70
N ARG A 263 -16.91 14.45 -5.57
CA ARG A 263 -17.83 15.60 -5.47
C ARG A 263 -19.29 15.18 -5.58
N ARG A 264 -19.63 14.33 -6.52
CA ARG A 264 -21.01 13.80 -6.66
C ARG A 264 -21.46 13.01 -5.45
N ALA A 265 -20.55 12.31 -4.82
CA ALA A 265 -20.78 11.55 -3.59
C ALA A 265 -20.82 12.42 -2.32
N GLY A 266 -20.56 13.74 -2.43
CA GLY A 266 -20.57 14.66 -1.30
C GLY A 266 -19.28 14.67 -0.46
N LEU A 267 -18.20 14.05 -0.95
CA LEU A 267 -16.90 14.15 -0.29
C LEU A 267 -16.37 15.59 -0.36
N PRO A 268 -15.74 16.10 0.71
CA PRO A 268 -15.32 17.50 0.81
C PRO A 268 -13.99 17.78 0.08
N VAL A 269 -13.84 17.26 -1.15
CA VAL A 269 -12.68 17.56 -2.00
C VAL A 269 -12.67 19.04 -2.43
N ASN A 270 -11.49 19.59 -2.64
CA ASN A 270 -11.35 20.97 -3.11
C ASN A 270 -12.17 21.14 -4.41
N PRO A 271 -13.04 22.17 -4.52
CA PRO A 271 -13.83 22.42 -5.72
C PRO A 271 -12.99 22.87 -6.92
N ASP A 272 -11.79 23.42 -6.70
CA ASP A 272 -10.80 23.74 -7.72
C ASP A 272 -9.95 22.49 -8.01
N ILE A 273 -10.02 22.03 -9.26
CA ILE A 273 -9.29 20.84 -9.71
C ILE A 273 -7.76 21.03 -9.66
N ASP A 274 -7.25 22.23 -9.93
CA ASP A 274 -5.82 22.50 -9.90
C ASP A 274 -5.29 22.44 -8.46
N ALA A 275 -6.04 22.97 -7.51
CA ALA A 275 -5.72 22.84 -6.09
C ALA A 275 -5.81 21.38 -5.60
N PHE A 276 -6.84 20.64 -6.03
CA PHE A 276 -6.96 19.21 -5.73
C PHE A 276 -5.79 18.40 -6.34
N TYR A 277 -5.41 18.70 -7.58
CA TYR A 277 -4.28 18.02 -8.24
C TYR A 277 -2.95 18.31 -7.54
N ARG A 278 -2.77 19.54 -7.05
CA ARG A 278 -1.62 19.88 -6.19
C ARG A 278 -1.61 19.04 -4.90
N ASP A 279 -2.76 18.90 -4.23
CA ASP A 279 -2.88 18.05 -3.03
C ASP A 279 -2.50 16.59 -3.33
N PHE A 280 -2.96 16.06 -4.46
CA PHE A 280 -2.59 14.73 -4.95
C PHE A 280 -1.09 14.60 -5.20
N GLU A 281 -0.45 15.59 -5.82
CA GLU A 281 0.99 15.54 -6.10
C GLU A 281 1.85 15.69 -4.86
N PHE A 282 1.48 16.57 -3.92
CA PHE A 282 2.21 16.74 -2.66
C PHE A 282 2.08 15.51 -1.75
N MET A 283 0.90 14.92 -1.70
CA MET A 283 0.73 13.64 -1.04
C MET A 283 1.54 12.54 -1.74
N GLY A 284 1.58 12.54 -3.08
CA GLY A 284 2.41 11.64 -3.87
C GLY A 284 3.89 11.75 -3.51
N LEU A 285 4.39 12.97 -3.37
CA LEU A 285 5.78 13.19 -2.99
C LEU A 285 6.09 12.66 -1.59
N GLN A 286 5.21 12.92 -0.60
CA GLN A 286 5.34 12.34 0.74
C GLN A 286 5.43 10.80 0.68
N ARG A 287 4.49 10.16 -0.04
CA ARG A 287 4.45 8.71 -0.17
C ARG A 287 5.68 8.16 -0.91
N HIS A 288 6.14 8.81 -1.97
CA HIS A 288 7.31 8.35 -2.73
C HIS A 288 8.61 8.45 -1.92
N LEU A 289 8.79 9.51 -1.13
CA LEU A 289 9.92 9.60 -0.20
C LEU A 289 9.88 8.47 0.84
N LYS A 290 8.71 8.18 1.42
CA LYS A 290 8.50 7.02 2.29
C LYS A 290 8.89 5.71 1.58
N VAL A 291 8.40 5.48 0.36
CA VAL A 291 8.61 4.23 -0.40
C VAL A 291 10.08 4.03 -0.75
N LEU A 292 10.80 5.08 -1.17
CA LEU A 292 12.26 5.02 -1.38
C LEU A 292 12.98 4.51 -0.12
N GLY A 293 12.60 5.04 1.05
CA GLY A 293 13.15 4.59 2.33
C GLY A 293 12.76 3.16 2.69
N ILE A 294 11.49 2.77 2.47
CA ILE A 294 11.01 1.40 2.73
C ILE A 294 11.74 0.39 1.85
N PHE A 295 11.86 0.63 0.54
CA PHE A 295 12.51 -0.31 -0.38
C PHE A 295 14.00 -0.48 -0.05
N ALA A 296 14.70 0.62 0.26
CA ALA A 296 16.05 0.56 0.77
C ALA A 296 16.14 -0.26 2.08
N ARG A 297 15.22 -0.07 3.03
CA ARG A 297 15.16 -0.81 4.29
C ARG A 297 14.91 -2.30 4.07
N LEU A 298 13.96 -2.66 3.22
CA LEU A 298 13.65 -4.07 2.89
C LEU A 298 14.87 -4.78 2.29
N TYR A 299 15.66 -4.09 1.49
CA TYR A 299 16.90 -4.63 0.96
C TYR A 299 17.96 -4.78 2.07
N HIS A 300 18.32 -3.68 2.76
CA HIS A 300 19.46 -3.67 3.66
C HIS A 300 19.23 -4.39 4.99
N ARG A 301 17.99 -4.40 5.49
CA ARG A 301 17.63 -5.05 6.76
C ARG A 301 17.11 -6.46 6.55
N ASP A 302 16.25 -6.67 5.55
CA ASP A 302 15.47 -7.90 5.39
C ASP A 302 15.96 -8.79 4.23
N GLY A 303 17.02 -8.36 3.48
CA GLY A 303 17.61 -9.12 2.39
C GLY A 303 16.69 -9.32 1.18
N LYS A 304 15.66 -8.45 1.01
CA LYS A 304 14.68 -8.53 -0.07
C LYS A 304 15.15 -7.66 -1.25
N ASP A 305 15.94 -8.23 -2.16
CA ASP A 305 16.59 -7.52 -3.29
C ASP A 305 15.62 -7.10 -4.40
N GLY A 306 14.49 -7.79 -4.57
CA GLY A 306 13.51 -7.52 -5.61
C GLY A 306 12.98 -6.07 -5.61
N TYR A 307 12.88 -5.43 -4.45
CA TYR A 307 12.40 -4.05 -4.30
C TYR A 307 13.35 -2.98 -4.87
N LEU A 308 14.63 -3.30 -5.08
CA LEU A 308 15.58 -2.36 -5.70
C LEU A 308 15.23 -2.06 -7.16
N ASN A 309 14.57 -2.99 -7.84
CA ASN A 309 14.15 -2.81 -9.23
C ASN A 309 13.08 -1.72 -9.38
N ASP A 310 12.33 -1.45 -8.32
CA ASP A 310 11.23 -0.48 -8.32
C ASP A 310 11.69 0.93 -7.89
N LEU A 311 12.90 1.08 -7.30
CA LEU A 311 13.44 2.39 -6.89
C LEU A 311 13.52 3.42 -8.01
N PRO A 312 13.97 3.08 -9.26
CA PRO A 312 14.06 4.07 -10.33
C PRO A 312 12.71 4.71 -10.68
N LEU A 313 11.63 3.95 -10.71
CA LEU A 313 10.29 4.46 -10.98
C LEU A 313 9.83 5.43 -9.89
N VAL A 314 10.02 5.05 -8.63
CA VAL A 314 9.64 5.90 -7.48
C VAL A 314 10.47 7.20 -7.47
N MET A 315 11.76 7.14 -7.82
CA MET A 315 12.61 8.32 -7.95
C MET A 315 12.15 9.21 -9.12
N GLU A 316 11.73 8.64 -10.25
CA GLU A 316 11.17 9.40 -11.37
C GLU A 316 9.95 10.20 -10.94
N TYR A 317 8.99 9.58 -10.23
CA TYR A 317 7.83 10.29 -9.69
C TYR A 317 8.25 11.42 -8.72
N THR A 318 9.20 11.13 -7.83
CA THR A 318 9.74 12.11 -6.88
C THR A 318 10.31 13.33 -7.60
N ARG A 319 11.12 13.11 -8.62
CA ARG A 319 11.74 14.19 -9.42
C ARG A 319 10.70 14.96 -10.22
N LYS A 320 9.76 14.27 -10.89
CA LYS A 320 8.75 14.89 -11.75
C LYS A 320 7.89 15.89 -10.98
N VAL A 321 7.41 15.53 -9.79
CA VAL A 321 6.68 16.43 -8.91
C VAL A 321 7.58 17.57 -8.43
N SER A 322 8.82 17.26 -8.01
CA SER A 322 9.75 18.27 -7.49
C SER A 322 10.11 19.34 -8.53
N TYR A 323 10.21 19.00 -9.81
CA TYR A 323 10.46 19.97 -10.89
C TYR A 323 9.24 20.87 -11.20
N ARG A 324 8.04 20.40 -10.93
CA ARG A 324 6.81 21.13 -11.28
C ARG A 324 6.55 22.32 -10.37
N TYR A 325 6.98 22.25 -9.11
CA TYR A 325 6.69 23.26 -8.08
C TYR A 325 7.96 23.99 -7.64
N LYS A 326 7.96 25.32 -7.76
CA LYS A 326 9.12 26.18 -7.41
C LYS A 326 9.55 26.03 -5.96
N GLU A 327 8.59 25.85 -5.05
CA GLU A 327 8.85 25.65 -3.63
C GLU A 327 9.57 24.33 -3.29
N LEU A 328 9.57 23.38 -4.22
CA LEU A 328 10.30 22.10 -4.11
C LEU A 328 11.72 22.16 -4.72
N ALA A 329 12.15 23.30 -5.25
CA ALA A 329 13.51 23.46 -5.80
C ALA A 329 14.64 23.05 -4.83
N PRO A 330 14.53 23.22 -3.48
CA PRO A 330 15.52 22.71 -2.55
C PRO A 330 15.67 21.18 -2.60
N LEU A 331 14.55 20.44 -2.82
CA LEU A 331 14.61 18.98 -2.99
C LEU A 331 15.26 18.59 -4.30
N VAL A 332 14.92 19.26 -5.40
CA VAL A 332 15.58 19.01 -6.71
C VAL A 332 17.10 19.13 -6.57
N LYS A 333 17.56 20.23 -5.96
CA LYS A 333 18.99 20.47 -5.74
C LYS A 333 19.62 19.36 -4.89
N LEU A 334 18.94 18.96 -3.80
CA LEU A 334 19.42 17.88 -2.94
C LEU A 334 19.55 16.56 -3.72
N LEU A 335 18.53 16.18 -4.50
CA LEU A 335 18.56 14.97 -5.31
C LEU A 335 19.66 14.99 -6.37
N ASP A 336 19.93 16.15 -7.00
CA ASP A 336 21.02 16.31 -7.97
C ASP A 336 22.39 16.15 -7.30
N GLU A 337 22.59 16.74 -6.12
CA GLU A 337 23.81 16.59 -5.35
C GLU A 337 24.03 15.12 -4.92
N LEU A 338 22.99 14.41 -4.49
CA LEU A 338 23.07 13.00 -4.09
C LEU A 338 23.40 12.07 -5.25
N GLU A 339 22.92 12.36 -6.44
CA GLU A 339 23.18 11.55 -7.64
C GLU A 339 24.40 12.03 -8.45
N ASN A 340 25.14 13.05 -7.98
CA ASN A 340 26.24 13.70 -8.70
C ASN A 340 25.85 14.19 -10.11
N LYS A 341 24.59 14.61 -10.28
CA LYS A 341 24.09 15.20 -11.52
C LYS A 341 24.43 16.69 -11.58
N ALA A 342 24.88 17.16 -12.74
CA ALA A 342 25.04 18.60 -12.96
C ALA A 342 23.66 19.29 -12.86
N PRO A 343 23.54 20.46 -12.19
CA PRO A 343 22.29 21.18 -12.10
C PRO A 343 21.75 21.47 -13.50
N GLN A 344 20.50 21.06 -13.77
CA GLN A 344 19.82 21.49 -15.00
C GLN A 344 19.43 22.96 -14.85
N VAL A 345 20.18 23.85 -15.49
CA VAL A 345 19.84 25.27 -15.61
C VAL A 345 18.71 25.36 -16.63
N GLY A 346 17.47 25.47 -16.16
CA GLY A 346 16.34 25.77 -17.01
C GLY A 346 16.52 27.16 -17.62
N TYR A 347 16.66 27.23 -18.95
CA TYR A 347 16.54 28.50 -19.64
C TYR A 347 15.07 28.91 -19.60
N THR A 348 14.73 29.86 -18.76
CA THR A 348 13.47 30.62 -18.85
C THR A 348 13.60 31.54 -20.05
N PHE A 349 12.90 31.24 -21.13
CA PHE A 349 12.62 32.20 -22.19
C PHE A 349 11.39 33.04 -21.83
#